data_03fa32d38e1ceb50807cbf51c52d8aac
#
_entry.id   03fa32d38e1ceb50807cbf51c52d8aac
#
_cell.length_a   1.000
_cell.length_b   1.000
_cell.length_c   1.000
_cell.angle_alpha   90.00
_cell.angle_beta   90.00
_cell.angle_gamma   90.00
#
_symmetry.space_group_name_H-M   'P 1'
#
loop_
_entity.id
_entity.type
_entity.pdbx_description
1 polymer ?
#
loop_
_entity_poly.entity_id
_entity_poly.type
_entity_poly.pdbx_seq_one_letter_code
_entity_poly.pdbx_strand_id
1 'polypeptide(L)'
;MATVAATTFSDALSRAPLRVFQWATVAVCMLVLVSDGIDMQLLGIVAPLVIHDFGVDRGTFGIAMSAALVGFGLGAWGGGWLGDRIGRRYSLALAALVFTLATIAASRAGGVWDLALWRIVGGIGFGAAYSNTLAMASEWLPERWRPVAVSTLSVGTPVGGTIAGWLGPDIAELHGWRGAFVVFGVATLLLVAVVLAVLRDSPSFLLSRGKAAEASRAARRVLGHDVTLTAERHDTDSESGPSIGVLHRTNLRLNIGVGVAFAACAMVAYGVLNWTTTFLTAAGFTLEQAGNAVSVAGITAMIGSVGAGVLTHRYGSRRVMAAVSAVLLVLMIALAFVVELLPASPSLDQRVLTVSLIGAASAVFSAGIATMYVIMAYGYPQSCRSGGIGFGIFMSRVGAISASGFGGALLDLGAGSVIPFFTVLALSALLVSAAAFIVDRHVPAARG
;
A
#
# COMPACT_ATOMS: atom_id res chain seq x y z
N MET A 1 -42.56 29.10 -11.36
CA MET A 1 -41.32 28.69 -10.70
C MET A 1 -41.30 27.18 -10.70
N ALA A 2 -40.47 26.56 -11.54
CA ALA A 2 -40.31 25.10 -11.50
C ALA A 2 -39.68 24.74 -10.14
N THR A 3 -40.32 23.93 -9.35
CA THR A 3 -39.80 23.33 -8.14
C THR A 3 -38.57 22.50 -8.55
N VAL A 4 -37.38 23.03 -8.29
CA VAL A 4 -36.14 22.26 -8.47
C VAL A 4 -36.24 21.08 -7.51
N ALA A 5 -36.45 19.88 -8.06
CA ALA A 5 -36.53 18.65 -7.27
C ALA A 5 -35.23 18.53 -6.49
N ALA A 6 -35.36 18.45 -5.17
CA ALA A 6 -34.23 18.25 -4.28
C ALA A 6 -33.61 16.88 -4.57
N THR A 7 -32.35 16.84 -4.90
CA THR A 7 -31.60 15.61 -5.26
C THR A 7 -30.45 15.40 -4.31
N THR A 8 -29.99 14.15 -4.16
CA THR A 8 -28.77 13.88 -3.39
C THR A 8 -27.54 14.31 -4.20
N PHE A 9 -26.42 14.57 -3.51
CA PHE A 9 -25.18 14.91 -4.22
C PHE A 9 -24.70 13.75 -5.10
N SER A 10 -24.84 12.51 -4.62
CA SER A 10 -24.45 11.30 -5.36
C SER A 10 -25.24 11.15 -6.67
N ASP A 11 -26.57 11.39 -6.65
CA ASP A 11 -27.41 11.31 -7.83
C ASP A 11 -27.07 12.43 -8.86
N ALA A 12 -26.88 13.65 -8.37
CA ALA A 12 -26.48 14.76 -9.23
C ALA A 12 -25.10 14.52 -9.87
N LEU A 13 -24.16 13.95 -9.10
CA LEU A 13 -22.81 13.63 -9.53
C LEU A 13 -22.80 12.48 -10.58
N SER A 14 -23.68 11.49 -10.44
CA SER A 14 -23.74 10.35 -11.36
C SER A 14 -23.98 10.76 -12.82
N ARG A 15 -24.69 11.88 -13.05
CA ARG A 15 -25.05 12.41 -14.35
C ARG A 15 -24.09 13.48 -14.85
N ALA A 16 -23.21 13.99 -13.98
CA ALA A 16 -22.31 15.09 -14.33
C ALA A 16 -21.06 14.57 -15.08
N PRO A 17 -20.51 15.36 -16.03
CA PRO A 17 -19.20 15.07 -16.60
C PRO A 17 -18.09 15.36 -15.58
N LEU A 18 -16.94 14.66 -15.73
CA LEU A 18 -15.76 14.93 -14.90
C LEU A 18 -15.21 16.33 -15.19
N ARG A 19 -14.88 17.05 -14.13
CA ARG A 19 -14.31 18.39 -14.19
C ARG A 19 -12.86 18.41 -13.67
N VAL A 20 -12.15 19.48 -13.97
CA VAL A 20 -10.74 19.70 -13.57
C VAL A 20 -10.54 19.54 -12.06
N PHE A 21 -11.50 19.99 -11.25
CA PHE A 21 -11.43 19.85 -9.79
C PHE A 21 -11.35 18.40 -9.33
N GLN A 22 -12.07 17.48 -9.96
CA GLN A 22 -12.05 16.06 -9.61
C GLN A 22 -10.71 15.42 -9.97
N TRP A 23 -10.18 15.75 -11.16
CA TRP A 23 -8.83 15.32 -11.54
C TRP A 23 -7.75 15.88 -10.61
N ALA A 24 -7.85 17.15 -10.22
CA ALA A 24 -6.95 17.74 -9.25
C ALA A 24 -7.04 17.06 -7.88
N THR A 25 -8.25 16.70 -7.44
CA THR A 25 -8.47 15.96 -6.22
C THR A 25 -7.77 14.58 -6.26
N VAL A 26 -7.97 13.82 -7.34
CA VAL A 26 -7.31 12.50 -7.52
C VAL A 26 -5.79 12.67 -7.60
N ALA A 27 -5.30 13.69 -8.31
CA ALA A 27 -3.86 13.96 -8.42
C ALA A 27 -3.21 14.29 -7.07
N VAL A 28 -3.85 15.12 -6.25
CA VAL A 28 -3.34 15.43 -4.89
C VAL A 28 -3.39 14.19 -3.99
N CYS A 29 -4.48 13.42 -4.06
CA CYS A 29 -4.58 12.13 -3.37
C CYS A 29 -3.46 11.17 -3.80
N MET A 30 -3.15 11.12 -5.10
CA MET A 30 -2.04 10.31 -5.64
C MET A 30 -0.70 10.76 -5.09
N LEU A 31 -0.43 12.07 -5.03
CA LEU A 31 0.82 12.61 -4.47
C LEU A 31 0.99 12.25 -2.99
N VAL A 32 -0.10 12.21 -2.21
CA VAL A 32 -0.05 11.76 -0.81
C VAL A 32 0.38 10.30 -0.74
N LEU A 33 -0.18 9.42 -1.58
CA LEU A 33 0.18 7.99 -1.61
C LEU A 33 1.59 7.76 -2.18
N VAL A 34 2.06 8.61 -3.09
CA VAL A 34 3.46 8.58 -3.56
C VAL A 34 4.40 8.95 -2.42
N SER A 35 4.09 9.99 -1.63
CA SER A 35 4.89 10.35 -0.45
C SER A 35 4.92 9.24 0.61
N ASP A 36 3.78 8.54 0.81
CA ASP A 36 3.70 7.33 1.63
C ASP A 36 4.66 6.25 1.13
N GLY A 37 4.62 5.95 -0.17
CA GLY A 37 5.50 4.97 -0.79
C GLY A 37 6.97 5.30 -0.69
N ILE A 38 7.33 6.59 -0.81
CA ILE A 38 8.71 7.06 -0.62
C ILE A 38 9.17 6.75 0.81
N ASP A 39 8.42 7.17 1.82
CA ASP A 39 8.83 7.00 3.22
C ASP A 39 8.87 5.52 3.65
N MET A 40 7.90 4.72 3.19
CA MET A 40 7.87 3.28 3.45
C MET A 40 9.12 2.57 2.93
N GLN A 41 9.62 2.98 1.75
CA GLN A 41 10.74 2.35 1.08
C GLN A 41 12.09 2.94 1.51
N LEU A 42 12.11 4.24 1.90
CA LEU A 42 13.33 4.96 2.24
C LEU A 42 14.15 4.26 3.33
N LEU A 43 13.49 3.83 4.42
CA LEU A 43 14.20 3.15 5.51
C LEU A 43 14.87 1.86 5.05
N GLY A 44 14.20 1.08 4.17
CA GLY A 44 14.77 -0.12 3.57
C GLY A 44 15.98 0.20 2.69
N ILE A 45 15.94 1.29 1.92
CA ILE A 45 17.02 1.72 1.03
C ILE A 45 18.25 2.15 1.84
N VAL A 46 18.07 2.93 2.88
CA VAL A 46 19.17 3.42 3.71
C VAL A 46 19.52 2.47 4.87
N ALA A 47 18.89 1.31 4.96
CA ALA A 47 19.09 0.33 6.04
C ALA A 47 20.56 0.02 6.32
N PRO A 48 21.43 -0.26 5.31
CA PRO A 48 22.86 -0.53 5.57
C PRO A 48 23.56 0.62 6.30
N LEU A 49 23.23 1.87 5.94
CA LEU A 49 23.81 3.05 6.56
C LEU A 49 23.36 3.24 8.01
N VAL A 50 22.07 3.01 8.29
CA VAL A 50 21.49 3.15 9.64
C VAL A 50 22.00 2.05 10.56
N ILE A 51 22.06 0.80 10.09
CA ILE A 51 22.62 -0.35 10.82
C ILE A 51 24.07 -0.06 11.23
N HIS A 52 24.87 0.43 10.30
CA HIS A 52 26.26 0.79 10.55
C HIS A 52 26.39 1.96 11.55
N ASP A 53 25.59 3.01 11.38
CA ASP A 53 25.64 4.23 12.21
C ASP A 53 25.22 3.95 13.67
N PHE A 54 24.22 3.10 13.87
CA PHE A 54 23.76 2.71 15.21
C PHE A 54 24.55 1.55 15.82
N GLY A 55 25.38 0.86 15.03
CA GLY A 55 26.15 -0.30 15.49
C GLY A 55 25.29 -1.46 15.99
N VAL A 56 24.13 -1.68 15.35
CA VAL A 56 23.17 -2.73 15.74
C VAL A 56 23.16 -3.87 14.73
N ASP A 57 22.70 -5.04 15.16
CA ASP A 57 22.46 -6.18 14.26
C ASP A 57 21.20 -5.92 13.39
N ARG A 58 21.09 -6.68 12.28
CA ARG A 58 19.97 -6.56 11.35
C ARG A 58 18.65 -7.00 11.99
N GLY A 59 18.70 -7.97 12.91
CA GLY A 59 17.54 -8.46 13.65
C GLY A 59 16.92 -7.35 14.50
N THR A 60 17.75 -6.64 15.29
CA THR A 60 17.30 -5.48 16.09
C THR A 60 16.78 -4.34 15.20
N PHE A 61 17.42 -4.06 14.06
CA PHE A 61 16.96 -3.07 13.10
C PHE A 61 15.59 -3.42 12.48
N GLY A 62 15.31 -4.70 12.30
CA GLY A 62 14.01 -5.20 11.82
C GLY A 62 12.82 -4.69 12.66
N ILE A 63 13.02 -4.41 13.95
CA ILE A 63 12.00 -3.83 14.83
C ILE A 63 11.58 -2.45 14.32
N ALA A 64 12.55 -1.57 14.02
CA ALA A 64 12.28 -0.26 13.46
C ALA A 64 11.65 -0.34 12.06
N MET A 65 12.07 -1.33 11.26
CA MET A 65 11.54 -1.59 9.93
C MET A 65 10.05 -1.98 9.98
N SER A 66 9.65 -2.82 10.93
CA SER A 66 8.26 -3.26 11.11
C SER A 66 7.36 -2.25 11.83
N ALA A 67 7.94 -1.33 12.60
CA ALA A 67 7.24 -0.39 13.47
C ALA A 67 6.24 0.49 12.70
N ALA A 68 6.61 0.99 11.52
CA ALA A 68 5.72 1.79 10.68
C ALA A 68 4.44 1.02 10.24
N LEU A 69 4.56 -0.29 9.99
CA LEU A 69 3.44 -1.13 9.58
C LEU A 69 2.45 -1.36 10.73
N VAL A 70 2.95 -1.46 11.96
CA VAL A 70 2.10 -1.50 13.17
C VAL A 70 1.33 -0.18 13.31
N GLY A 71 2.05 0.95 13.22
CA GLY A 71 1.42 2.28 13.25
C GLY A 71 0.38 2.47 12.15
N PHE A 72 0.64 1.97 10.95
CA PHE A 72 -0.29 2.04 9.82
C PHE A 72 -1.64 1.40 10.14
N GLY A 73 -1.64 0.22 10.76
CA GLY A 73 -2.88 -0.47 11.14
C GLY A 73 -3.74 0.37 12.08
N LEU A 74 -3.12 0.96 13.11
CA LEU A 74 -3.79 1.85 14.07
C LEU A 74 -4.30 3.12 13.39
N GLY A 75 -3.49 3.72 12.52
CA GLY A 75 -3.82 4.93 11.80
C GLY A 75 -4.94 4.75 10.80
N ALA A 76 -4.97 3.65 10.07
CA ALA A 76 -6.02 3.36 9.09
C ALA A 76 -7.40 3.24 9.75
N TRP A 77 -7.46 2.63 10.93
CA TRP A 77 -8.69 2.53 11.72
C TRP A 77 -9.12 3.89 12.29
N GLY A 78 -8.21 4.58 12.99
CA GLY A 78 -8.52 5.86 13.63
C GLY A 78 -8.75 7.00 12.64
N GLY A 79 -8.02 7.00 11.51
CA GLY A 79 -8.10 8.03 10.48
C GLY A 79 -9.44 8.09 9.75
N GLY A 80 -10.06 6.95 9.50
CA GLY A 80 -11.41 6.89 8.95
C GLY A 80 -12.42 7.57 9.88
N TRP A 81 -12.42 7.19 11.15
CA TRP A 81 -13.27 7.80 12.18
C TRP A 81 -13.03 9.32 12.35
N LEU A 82 -11.76 9.75 12.31
CA LEU A 82 -11.42 11.16 12.37
C LEU A 82 -11.96 11.92 11.15
N GLY A 83 -11.81 11.35 9.96
CA GLY A 83 -12.33 11.92 8.71
C GLY A 83 -13.84 12.12 8.72
N ASP A 84 -14.59 11.19 9.32
CA ASP A 84 -16.05 11.32 9.51
C ASP A 84 -16.41 12.42 10.49
N ARG A 85 -15.52 12.75 11.44
CA ARG A 85 -15.76 13.77 12.46
C ARG A 85 -15.37 15.18 12.04
N ILE A 86 -14.17 15.38 11.53
CA ILE A 86 -13.62 16.72 11.21
C ILE A 86 -13.62 17.05 9.73
N GLY A 87 -14.01 16.11 8.86
CA GLY A 87 -13.95 16.22 7.41
C GLY A 87 -12.70 15.58 6.81
N ARG A 88 -12.84 15.08 5.59
CA ARG A 88 -11.75 14.36 4.90
C ARG A 88 -10.54 15.23 4.63
N ARG A 89 -10.77 16.51 4.28
CA ARG A 89 -9.72 17.49 4.00
C ARG A 89 -8.80 17.71 5.20
N TYR A 90 -9.38 18.03 6.36
CA TYR A 90 -8.60 18.34 7.55
C TYR A 90 -7.98 17.07 8.16
N SER A 91 -8.69 15.95 8.11
CA SER A 91 -8.15 14.67 8.57
C SER A 91 -6.94 14.24 7.72
N LEU A 92 -7.02 14.38 6.40
CA LEU A 92 -5.91 14.07 5.49
C LEU A 92 -4.72 15.01 5.69
N ALA A 93 -4.97 16.31 5.86
CA ALA A 93 -3.91 17.30 6.13
C ALA A 93 -3.21 17.02 7.47
N LEU A 94 -3.98 16.72 8.53
CA LEU A 94 -3.43 16.37 9.83
C LEU A 94 -2.63 15.07 9.78
N ALA A 95 -3.16 14.05 9.10
CA ALA A 95 -2.48 12.78 8.90
C ALA A 95 -1.15 12.97 8.16
N ALA A 96 -1.16 13.74 7.06
CA ALA A 96 0.05 14.09 6.31
C ALA A 96 1.04 14.90 7.15
N LEU A 97 0.57 15.81 7.99
CA LEU A 97 1.42 16.58 8.90
C LEU A 97 2.07 15.67 9.96
N VAL A 98 1.30 14.76 10.57
CA VAL A 98 1.81 13.82 11.58
C VAL A 98 2.93 12.97 11.00
N PHE A 99 2.72 12.35 9.84
CA PHE A 99 3.77 11.51 9.28
C PHE A 99 4.99 12.31 8.81
N THR A 100 4.79 13.50 8.24
CA THR A 100 5.88 14.39 7.86
C THR A 100 6.76 14.78 9.04
N LEU A 101 6.13 15.21 10.15
CA LEU A 101 6.87 15.59 11.35
C LEU A 101 7.59 14.38 11.96
N ALA A 102 6.95 13.21 11.96
CA ALA A 102 7.56 11.97 12.42
C ALA A 102 8.76 11.56 11.54
N THR A 103 8.67 11.69 10.21
CA THR A 103 9.77 11.42 9.27
C THR A 103 10.94 12.38 9.52
N ILE A 104 10.67 13.67 9.69
CA ILE A 104 11.72 14.65 10.02
C ILE A 104 12.33 14.37 11.41
N ALA A 105 11.51 13.99 12.41
CA ALA A 105 11.99 13.64 13.73
C ALA A 105 12.82 12.35 13.72
N ALA A 106 12.46 11.37 12.91
CA ALA A 106 13.23 10.14 12.71
C ALA A 106 14.67 10.41 12.23
N SER A 107 14.90 11.50 11.48
CA SER A 107 16.26 11.93 11.10
C SER A 107 17.16 12.28 12.29
N ARG A 108 16.58 12.60 13.43
CA ARG A 108 17.30 12.94 14.66
C ARG A 108 17.39 11.80 15.65
N ALA A 109 16.92 10.62 15.28
CA ALA A 109 16.93 9.45 16.16
C ALA A 109 18.35 9.15 16.65
N GLY A 110 18.47 8.94 17.97
CA GLY A 110 19.73 8.61 18.64
C GLY A 110 19.99 7.10 18.70
N GLY A 111 19.06 6.26 18.24
CA GLY A 111 19.18 4.81 18.22
C GLY A 111 17.94 4.15 17.65
N VAL A 112 17.97 2.81 17.55
CA VAL A 112 16.93 2.00 16.91
C VAL A 112 15.56 2.16 17.58
N TRP A 113 15.49 2.23 18.91
CA TRP A 113 14.23 2.35 19.65
C TRP A 113 13.58 3.71 19.45
N ASP A 114 14.38 4.77 19.42
CA ASP A 114 13.90 6.12 19.11
C ASP A 114 13.41 6.20 17.67
N LEU A 115 14.15 5.63 16.74
CA LEU A 115 13.75 5.49 15.34
C LEU A 115 12.41 4.71 15.24
N ALA A 116 12.29 3.57 15.93
CA ALA A 116 11.08 2.75 15.94
C ALA A 116 9.86 3.53 16.45
N LEU A 117 10.03 4.34 17.50
CA LEU A 117 8.96 5.20 18.02
C LEU A 117 8.46 6.17 16.96
N TRP A 118 9.36 6.90 16.29
CA TRP A 118 8.99 7.83 15.23
C TRP A 118 8.38 7.12 14.02
N ARG A 119 8.82 5.89 13.73
CA ARG A 119 8.22 5.05 12.69
C ARG A 119 6.79 4.61 13.04
N ILE A 120 6.47 4.31 14.31
CA ILE A 120 5.08 4.07 14.74
C ILE A 120 4.23 5.32 14.54
N VAL A 121 4.70 6.47 15.00
CA VAL A 121 3.97 7.75 14.88
C VAL A 121 3.75 8.10 13.39
N GLY A 122 4.79 7.97 12.57
CA GLY A 122 4.69 8.15 11.12
C GLY A 122 3.69 7.19 10.50
N GLY A 123 3.74 5.91 10.88
CA GLY A 123 2.81 4.89 10.44
C GLY A 123 1.35 5.21 10.75
N ILE A 124 1.06 5.75 11.94
CA ILE A 124 -0.30 6.22 12.29
C ILE A 124 -0.74 7.32 11.31
N GLY A 125 0.12 8.27 11.01
CA GLY A 125 -0.15 9.29 10.00
C GLY A 125 -0.43 8.70 8.62
N PHE A 126 0.38 7.74 8.17
CA PHE A 126 0.20 7.06 6.89
C PHE A 126 -1.12 6.31 6.79
N GLY A 127 -1.43 5.48 7.76
CA GLY A 127 -2.68 4.72 7.76
C GLY A 127 -3.90 5.64 7.71
N ALA A 128 -3.87 6.74 8.48
CA ALA A 128 -4.92 7.75 8.46
C ALA A 128 -4.99 8.47 7.11
N ALA A 129 -3.86 8.82 6.50
CA ALA A 129 -3.83 9.44 5.18
C ALA A 129 -4.38 8.50 4.10
N TYR A 130 -3.99 7.22 4.11
CA TYR A 130 -4.44 6.21 3.16
C TYR A 130 -5.97 6.05 3.15
N SER A 131 -6.58 5.86 4.33
CA SER A 131 -8.04 5.70 4.45
C SER A 131 -8.80 6.96 4.00
N ASN A 132 -8.33 8.15 4.38
CA ASN A 132 -8.96 9.41 3.98
C ASN A 132 -8.78 9.73 2.49
N THR A 133 -7.66 9.34 1.89
CA THR A 133 -7.40 9.48 0.45
C THR A 133 -8.40 8.69 -0.38
N LEU A 134 -8.63 7.42 -0.04
CA LEU A 134 -9.60 6.58 -0.74
C LEU A 134 -11.03 7.09 -0.55
N ALA A 135 -11.39 7.51 0.66
CA ALA A 135 -12.70 8.10 0.95
C ALA A 135 -12.91 9.40 0.15
N MET A 136 -11.94 10.31 0.17
CA MET A 136 -11.98 11.57 -0.59
C MET A 136 -12.22 11.32 -2.08
N ALA A 137 -11.48 10.40 -2.70
CA ALA A 137 -11.66 10.07 -4.10
C ALA A 137 -13.06 9.49 -4.38
N SER A 138 -13.57 8.62 -3.51
CA SER A 138 -14.90 8.02 -3.68
C SER A 138 -16.05 9.02 -3.49
N GLU A 139 -15.90 10.00 -2.61
CA GLU A 139 -16.91 11.04 -2.36
C GLU A 139 -17.02 12.07 -3.49
N TRP A 140 -15.91 12.36 -4.21
CA TRP A 140 -15.90 13.37 -5.28
C TRP A 140 -16.09 12.80 -6.68
N LEU A 141 -16.11 11.47 -6.84
CA LEU A 141 -16.21 10.83 -8.15
C LEU A 141 -17.56 10.13 -8.34
N PRO A 142 -18.16 10.20 -9.56
CA PRO A 142 -19.29 9.38 -9.94
C PRO A 142 -19.00 7.89 -9.74
N GLU A 143 -20.02 7.09 -9.40
CA GLU A 143 -19.86 5.66 -9.12
C GLU A 143 -19.08 4.89 -10.21
N ARG A 144 -19.37 5.21 -11.48
CA ARG A 144 -18.69 4.59 -12.63
C ARG A 144 -17.17 4.79 -12.65
N TRP A 145 -16.66 5.88 -12.04
CA TRP A 145 -15.23 6.22 -12.01
C TRP A 145 -14.52 5.82 -10.72
N ARG A 146 -15.25 5.49 -9.66
CA ARG A 146 -14.68 5.07 -8.36
C ARG A 146 -13.71 3.90 -8.48
N PRO A 147 -14.05 2.79 -9.20
CA PRO A 147 -13.11 1.67 -9.37
C PRO A 147 -11.82 2.09 -10.08
N VAL A 148 -11.91 2.92 -11.11
CA VAL A 148 -10.74 3.42 -11.85
C VAL A 148 -9.85 4.28 -10.94
N ALA A 149 -10.46 5.18 -10.16
CA ALA A 149 -9.71 6.03 -9.24
C ALA A 149 -9.01 5.22 -8.14
N VAL A 150 -9.70 4.27 -7.52
CA VAL A 150 -9.10 3.38 -6.50
C VAL A 150 -7.94 2.58 -7.09
N SER A 151 -8.10 2.03 -8.29
CA SER A 151 -7.02 1.31 -8.98
C SER A 151 -5.84 2.23 -9.31
N THR A 152 -6.11 3.45 -9.76
CA THR A 152 -5.05 4.45 -10.03
C THR A 152 -4.33 4.82 -8.75
N LEU A 153 -5.05 5.10 -7.67
CA LEU A 153 -4.47 5.46 -6.39
C LEU A 153 -3.62 4.33 -5.78
N SER A 154 -4.00 3.07 -5.99
CA SER A 154 -3.21 1.94 -5.49
C SER A 154 -1.81 1.83 -6.11
N VAL A 155 -1.57 2.48 -7.25
CA VAL A 155 -0.24 2.56 -7.89
C VAL A 155 0.66 3.61 -7.21
N GLY A 156 0.10 4.50 -6.39
CA GLY A 156 0.85 5.58 -5.73
C GLY A 156 2.01 5.09 -4.87
N THR A 157 1.77 4.11 -4.01
CA THR A 157 2.82 3.55 -3.13
C THR A 157 3.97 2.88 -3.94
N PRO A 158 3.73 2.03 -4.94
CA PRO A 158 4.81 1.54 -5.82
C PRO A 158 5.57 2.64 -6.56
N VAL A 159 4.88 3.68 -7.05
CA VAL A 159 5.54 4.84 -7.68
C VAL A 159 6.46 5.54 -6.68
N GLY A 160 5.99 5.76 -5.46
CA GLY A 160 6.81 6.33 -4.40
C GLY A 160 8.04 5.49 -4.08
N GLY A 161 7.89 4.17 -3.99
CA GLY A 161 9.00 3.24 -3.80
C GLY A 161 10.03 3.29 -4.94
N THR A 162 9.55 3.42 -6.18
CA THR A 162 10.42 3.61 -7.36
C THR A 162 11.23 4.90 -7.27
N ILE A 163 10.58 6.01 -6.90
CA ILE A 163 11.24 7.32 -6.73
C ILE A 163 12.27 7.25 -5.59
N ALA A 164 11.90 6.62 -4.47
CA ALA A 164 12.82 6.44 -3.34
C ALA A 164 14.05 5.61 -3.72
N GLY A 165 13.86 4.54 -4.48
CA GLY A 165 14.94 3.68 -4.96
C GLY A 165 15.90 4.40 -5.90
N TRP A 166 15.38 5.31 -6.71
CA TRP A 166 16.16 6.07 -7.66
C TRP A 166 16.87 7.26 -7.04
N LEU A 167 16.19 8.09 -6.24
CA LEU A 167 16.74 9.31 -5.65
C LEU A 167 17.34 9.11 -4.26
N GLY A 168 16.86 8.11 -3.52
CA GLY A 168 17.25 7.88 -2.13
C GLY A 168 18.74 7.66 -1.93
N PRO A 169 19.39 6.77 -2.72
CA PRO A 169 20.84 6.55 -2.64
C PRO A 169 21.66 7.81 -2.84
N ASP A 170 21.39 8.60 -3.89
CA ASP A 170 22.13 9.82 -4.21
C ASP A 170 21.98 10.86 -3.10
N ILE A 171 20.77 11.03 -2.59
CA ILE A 171 20.51 11.97 -1.48
C ILE A 171 21.21 11.48 -0.21
N ALA A 172 21.21 10.16 0.04
CA ALA A 172 21.86 9.58 1.21
C ALA A 172 23.41 9.64 1.10
N GLU A 173 23.97 9.55 -0.09
CA GLU A 173 25.40 9.73 -0.31
C GLU A 173 25.84 11.17 -0.04
N LEU A 174 25.05 12.16 -0.50
CA LEU A 174 25.37 13.59 -0.34
C LEU A 174 25.12 14.11 1.08
N HIS A 175 24.07 13.66 1.75
CA HIS A 175 23.58 14.26 3.01
C HIS A 175 23.49 13.25 4.17
N GLY A 176 23.95 12.01 3.97
CA GLY A 176 23.74 10.91 4.89
C GLY A 176 22.28 10.43 4.92
N TRP A 177 22.03 9.31 5.60
CA TRP A 177 20.66 8.78 5.74
C TRP A 177 19.72 9.75 6.47
N ARG A 178 20.24 10.52 7.44
CA ARG A 178 19.47 11.56 8.15
C ARG A 178 19.01 12.67 7.20
N GLY A 179 19.88 13.10 6.30
CA GLY A 179 19.57 14.10 5.28
C GLY A 179 18.48 13.62 4.31
N ALA A 180 18.50 12.35 3.94
CA ALA A 180 17.45 11.78 3.08
C ALA A 180 16.06 11.86 3.74
N PHE A 181 15.93 11.54 5.04
CA PHE A 181 14.67 11.72 5.77
C PHE A 181 14.23 13.18 5.84
N VAL A 182 15.15 14.13 6.02
CA VAL A 182 14.82 15.56 6.03
C VAL A 182 14.33 16.02 4.65
N VAL A 183 15.02 15.67 3.58
CA VAL A 183 14.65 16.09 2.22
C VAL A 183 13.27 15.60 1.85
N PHE A 184 13.00 14.31 2.02
CA PHE A 184 11.67 13.75 1.72
C PHE A 184 10.59 14.24 2.69
N GLY A 185 10.93 14.43 3.97
CA GLY A 185 10.02 15.02 4.94
C GLY A 185 9.62 16.46 4.58
N VAL A 186 10.58 17.31 4.19
CA VAL A 186 10.29 18.69 3.76
C VAL A 186 9.46 18.71 2.46
N ALA A 187 9.76 17.83 1.51
CA ALA A 187 8.96 17.71 0.30
C ALA A 187 7.49 17.35 0.63
N THR A 188 7.28 16.45 1.58
CA THR A 188 5.92 16.10 2.04
C THR A 188 5.27 17.24 2.83
N LEU A 189 6.02 18.04 3.56
CA LEU A 189 5.48 19.22 4.26
C LEU A 189 4.87 20.22 3.26
N LEU A 190 5.54 20.42 2.12
CA LEU A 190 4.98 21.26 1.05
C LEU A 190 3.67 20.67 0.49
N LEU A 191 3.58 19.34 0.42
CA LEU A 191 2.35 18.67 -0.01
C LEU A 191 1.18 18.89 0.97
N VAL A 192 1.42 19.03 2.29
CA VAL A 192 0.37 19.40 3.25
C VAL A 192 -0.26 20.74 2.87
N ALA A 193 0.54 21.72 2.47
CA ALA A 193 0.02 23.02 2.00
C ALA A 193 -0.84 22.84 0.73
N VAL A 194 -0.43 22.00 -0.20
CA VAL A 194 -1.20 21.68 -1.41
C VAL A 194 -2.54 21.00 -1.08
N VAL A 195 -2.54 20.04 -0.14
CA VAL A 195 -3.76 19.38 0.37
C VAL A 195 -4.74 20.42 0.89
N LEU A 196 -4.28 21.34 1.73
CA LEU A 196 -5.12 22.39 2.31
C LEU A 196 -5.58 23.42 1.25
N ALA A 197 -4.78 23.70 0.24
CA ALA A 197 -5.14 24.65 -0.81
C ALA A 197 -6.16 24.07 -1.80
N VAL A 198 -5.97 22.85 -2.25
CA VAL A 198 -6.73 22.23 -3.36
C VAL A 198 -7.95 21.46 -2.87
N LEU A 199 -7.80 20.59 -1.88
CA LEU A 199 -8.89 19.70 -1.45
C LEU A 199 -9.99 20.45 -0.70
N ARG A 200 -11.20 19.92 -0.79
CA ARG A 200 -12.40 20.44 -0.09
C ARG A 200 -13.17 19.25 0.48
N ASP A 201 -13.90 19.52 1.56
CA ASP A 201 -14.82 18.52 2.10
C ASP A 201 -16.01 18.33 1.17
N SER A 202 -16.52 17.09 1.13
CA SER A 202 -17.61 16.74 0.23
C SER A 202 -18.92 17.46 0.60
N PRO A 203 -19.78 17.75 -0.38
CA PRO A 203 -21.10 18.34 -0.12
C PRO A 203 -21.95 17.50 0.83
N SER A 204 -21.88 16.17 0.75
CA SER A 204 -22.61 15.25 1.64
C SER A 204 -22.17 15.42 3.09
N PHE A 205 -20.87 15.51 3.36
CA PHE A 205 -20.33 15.79 4.69
C PHE A 205 -20.75 17.18 5.20
N LEU A 206 -20.68 18.21 4.37
CA LEU A 206 -21.06 19.57 4.76
C LEU A 206 -22.55 19.68 5.11
N LEU A 207 -23.41 18.97 4.36
CA LEU A 207 -24.84 18.88 4.63
C LEU A 207 -25.14 18.18 5.96
N SER A 208 -24.45 17.08 6.26
CA SER A 208 -24.62 16.37 7.54
C SER A 208 -24.24 17.23 8.76
N ARG A 209 -23.44 18.30 8.52
CA ARG A 209 -23.03 19.31 9.54
C ARG A 209 -23.91 20.57 9.53
N GLY A 210 -25.01 20.57 8.76
CA GLY A 210 -25.91 21.74 8.67
C GLY A 210 -25.33 22.91 7.86
N LYS A 211 -24.21 22.73 7.15
CA LYS A 211 -23.54 23.78 6.37
C LYS A 211 -24.03 23.83 4.92
N ALA A 212 -25.33 24.00 4.70
CA ALA A 212 -25.96 23.93 3.40
C ALA A 212 -25.36 24.94 2.36
N ALA A 213 -25.05 26.16 2.79
CA ALA A 213 -24.44 27.15 1.91
C ALA A 213 -23.02 26.79 1.43
N GLU A 214 -22.23 26.14 2.31
CA GLU A 214 -20.89 25.65 1.93
C GLU A 214 -21.00 24.42 1.02
N ALA A 215 -21.98 23.53 1.29
CA ALA A 215 -22.26 22.35 0.46
C ALA A 215 -22.64 22.73 -0.96
N SER A 216 -23.56 23.71 -1.14
CA SER A 216 -23.94 24.20 -2.46
C SER A 216 -22.76 24.82 -3.20
N ARG A 217 -21.92 25.62 -2.53
CA ARG A 217 -20.71 26.18 -3.12
C ARG A 217 -19.69 25.10 -3.54
N ALA A 218 -19.56 24.04 -2.73
CA ALA A 218 -18.69 22.93 -3.06
C ALA A 218 -19.22 22.11 -4.25
N ALA A 219 -20.53 21.82 -4.27
CA ALA A 219 -21.19 21.10 -5.37
C ALA A 219 -21.12 21.86 -6.70
N ARG A 220 -21.25 23.19 -6.69
CA ARG A 220 -21.17 24.03 -7.88
C ARG A 220 -19.84 23.87 -8.63
N ARG A 221 -18.74 23.57 -7.95
CA ARG A 221 -17.43 23.32 -8.59
C ARG A 221 -17.45 22.11 -9.53
N VAL A 222 -18.29 21.13 -9.24
CA VAL A 222 -18.41 19.88 -9.99
C VAL A 222 -19.63 19.88 -10.90
N LEU A 223 -20.78 20.36 -10.42
CA LEU A 223 -22.02 20.37 -11.18
C LEU A 223 -22.09 21.57 -12.17
N GLY A 224 -21.49 22.70 -11.80
CA GLY A 224 -21.47 23.91 -12.66
C GLY A 224 -22.69 24.80 -12.58
N HIS A 225 -23.68 24.39 -11.82
CA HIS A 225 -24.93 25.14 -11.55
C HIS A 225 -25.33 24.95 -10.10
N ASP A 226 -26.19 25.81 -9.60
CA ASP A 226 -26.70 25.71 -8.26
C ASP A 226 -27.79 24.62 -8.22
N VAL A 227 -27.64 23.71 -7.24
CA VAL A 227 -28.58 22.60 -7.00
C VAL A 227 -28.99 22.63 -5.52
N THR A 228 -30.27 22.50 -5.27
CA THR A 228 -30.77 22.30 -3.93
C THR A 228 -30.50 20.86 -3.52
N LEU A 229 -29.50 20.66 -2.67
CA LEU A 229 -29.09 19.35 -2.20
C LEU A 229 -29.83 18.95 -0.94
N THR A 230 -30.27 17.71 -0.88
CA THR A 230 -30.77 17.05 0.34
C THR A 230 -29.70 16.16 0.93
N ALA A 231 -29.72 16.03 2.26
CA ALA A 231 -28.85 15.07 2.95
C ALA A 231 -29.16 13.64 2.47
N GLU A 232 -28.13 12.86 2.19
CA GLU A 232 -28.29 11.44 1.90
C GLU A 232 -28.92 10.76 3.14
N ARG A 233 -30.09 10.14 2.96
CA ARG A 233 -30.59 9.20 3.96
C ARG A 233 -29.74 7.96 3.84
N HIS A 234 -29.00 7.63 4.88
CA HIS A 234 -28.53 6.27 5.05
C HIS A 234 -29.77 5.40 5.31
N ASP A 235 -30.27 4.75 4.29
CA ASP A 235 -31.23 3.68 4.45
C ASP A 235 -30.52 2.52 5.17
N THR A 236 -30.50 2.62 6.50
CA THR A 236 -30.07 1.52 7.38
C THR A 236 -31.07 0.39 7.41
N ASP A 237 -32.23 0.54 6.76
CA ASP A 237 -33.37 -0.37 6.87
C ASP A 237 -33.63 -1.26 5.64
N SER A 238 -32.79 -1.26 4.60
CA SER A 238 -33.11 -2.00 3.37
C SER A 238 -32.34 -3.31 3.16
N GLU A 239 -31.98 -4.05 4.21
CA GLU A 239 -31.65 -5.46 4.06
C GLU A 239 -32.11 -6.28 5.28
N SER A 240 -33.37 -6.68 5.27
CA SER A 240 -33.99 -7.65 6.19
C SER A 240 -33.58 -9.10 5.86
N GLY A 241 -32.29 -9.35 5.67
CA GLY A 241 -31.74 -10.70 5.64
C GLY A 241 -30.84 -10.92 6.87
N PRO A 242 -30.63 -12.16 7.35
CA PRO A 242 -29.68 -12.42 8.42
C PRO A 242 -28.30 -11.92 7.96
N SER A 243 -27.77 -10.88 8.62
CA SER A 243 -26.46 -10.29 8.30
C SER A 243 -25.37 -11.33 8.60
N ILE A 244 -24.88 -11.98 7.53
CA ILE A 244 -23.77 -12.91 7.66
C ILE A 244 -22.49 -12.07 7.92
N GLY A 245 -21.95 -12.16 9.14
CA GLY A 245 -20.69 -11.50 9.48
C GLY A 245 -19.47 -12.15 8.79
N VAL A 246 -18.35 -11.42 8.75
CA VAL A 246 -17.09 -11.93 8.16
C VAL A 246 -16.66 -13.26 8.79
N LEU A 247 -16.73 -13.39 10.12
CA LEU A 247 -16.29 -14.57 10.87
C LEU A 247 -17.34 -15.70 10.91
N HIS A 248 -18.43 -15.57 10.17
CA HIS A 248 -19.44 -16.62 10.09
C HIS A 248 -18.84 -17.91 9.45
N ARG A 249 -19.30 -19.08 9.88
CA ARG A 249 -18.81 -20.40 9.43
C ARG A 249 -18.83 -20.58 7.91
N THR A 250 -19.79 -19.99 7.22
CA THR A 250 -19.89 -20.01 5.75
C THR A 250 -18.70 -19.35 5.06
N ASN A 251 -18.00 -18.41 5.72
CA ASN A 251 -16.85 -17.72 5.20
C ASN A 251 -15.51 -18.32 5.69
N LEU A 252 -15.54 -19.35 6.52
CA LEU A 252 -14.33 -19.88 7.18
C LEU A 252 -13.25 -20.31 6.19
N ARG A 253 -13.62 -21.07 5.16
CA ARG A 253 -12.66 -21.53 4.14
C ARG A 253 -12.10 -20.37 3.32
N LEU A 254 -12.95 -19.41 2.96
CA LEU A 254 -12.52 -18.19 2.29
C LEU A 254 -11.56 -17.37 3.16
N ASN A 255 -11.91 -17.17 4.45
CA ASN A 255 -11.09 -16.43 5.41
C ASN A 255 -9.70 -17.06 5.60
N ILE A 256 -9.65 -18.37 5.83
CA ILE A 256 -8.38 -19.08 6.00
C ILE A 256 -7.56 -19.00 4.72
N GLY A 257 -8.16 -19.31 3.57
CA GLY A 257 -7.44 -19.33 2.31
C GLY A 257 -6.92 -17.93 1.90
N VAL A 258 -7.78 -16.92 1.93
CA VAL A 258 -7.37 -15.54 1.62
C VAL A 258 -6.39 -15.01 2.67
N GLY A 259 -6.65 -15.25 3.96
CA GLY A 259 -5.79 -14.78 5.04
C GLY A 259 -4.37 -15.32 4.91
N VAL A 260 -4.23 -16.64 4.71
CA VAL A 260 -2.91 -17.29 4.54
C VAL A 260 -2.23 -16.83 3.26
N ALA A 261 -2.95 -16.82 2.11
CA ALA A 261 -2.36 -16.41 0.84
C ALA A 261 -1.92 -14.95 0.86
N PHE A 262 -2.73 -14.06 1.43
CA PHE A 262 -2.41 -12.64 1.45
C PHE A 262 -1.24 -12.36 2.41
N ALA A 263 -1.22 -12.98 3.60
CA ALA A 263 -0.08 -12.87 4.50
C ALA A 263 1.21 -13.40 3.86
N ALA A 264 1.15 -14.55 3.19
CA ALA A 264 2.29 -15.16 2.51
C ALA A 264 2.81 -14.29 1.34
N CYS A 265 1.93 -13.78 0.48
CA CYS A 265 2.32 -12.85 -0.59
C CYS A 265 2.94 -11.57 -0.03
N ALA A 266 2.35 -10.99 1.03
CA ALA A 266 2.88 -9.80 1.67
C ALA A 266 4.24 -10.07 2.34
N MET A 267 4.42 -11.25 2.93
CA MET A 267 5.69 -11.67 3.52
C MET A 267 6.80 -11.70 2.46
N VAL A 268 6.55 -12.29 1.30
CA VAL A 268 7.53 -12.27 0.18
C VAL A 268 7.77 -10.84 -0.29
N ALA A 269 6.71 -10.05 -0.50
CA ALA A 269 6.82 -8.68 -1.01
C ALA A 269 7.66 -7.78 -0.09
N TYR A 270 7.31 -7.72 1.19
CA TYR A 270 8.00 -6.86 2.15
C TYR A 270 9.37 -7.43 2.56
N GLY A 271 9.54 -8.75 2.54
CA GLY A 271 10.85 -9.37 2.70
C GLY A 271 11.81 -8.94 1.59
N VAL A 272 11.42 -9.11 0.33
CA VAL A 272 12.24 -8.68 -0.80
C VAL A 272 12.44 -7.17 -0.76
N LEU A 273 11.38 -6.36 -0.77
CA LEU A 273 11.51 -4.90 -0.94
C LEU A 273 12.29 -4.22 0.19
N ASN A 274 12.08 -4.62 1.44
CA ASN A 274 12.69 -3.94 2.59
C ASN A 274 14.16 -4.35 2.83
N TRP A 275 14.54 -5.56 2.43
CA TRP A 275 15.88 -6.09 2.68
C TRP A 275 16.77 -6.14 1.44
N THR A 276 16.25 -5.77 0.25
CA THR A 276 17.01 -5.80 -1.01
C THR A 276 18.32 -5.03 -0.91
N THR A 277 18.30 -3.79 -0.43
CA THR A 277 19.55 -3.00 -0.32
C THR A 277 20.51 -3.62 0.67
N THR A 278 20.03 -4.18 1.78
CA THR A 278 20.88 -4.79 2.80
C THR A 278 21.60 -6.04 2.29
N PHE A 279 20.91 -6.97 1.62
CA PHE A 279 21.59 -8.16 1.12
C PHE A 279 22.39 -7.90 -0.15
N LEU A 280 21.98 -6.97 -1.02
CA LEU A 280 22.75 -6.61 -2.21
C LEU A 280 24.04 -5.87 -1.87
N THR A 281 24.01 -4.94 -0.93
CA THR A 281 25.25 -4.25 -0.50
C THR A 281 26.21 -5.21 0.20
N ALA A 282 25.69 -6.17 0.98
CA ALA A 282 26.49 -7.25 1.53
C ALA A 282 27.11 -8.17 0.44
N ALA A 283 26.46 -8.28 -0.73
CA ALA A 283 26.93 -9.04 -1.89
C ALA A 283 27.76 -8.20 -2.88
N GLY A 284 28.25 -7.02 -2.49
CA GLY A 284 29.17 -6.20 -3.27
C GLY A 284 28.55 -5.22 -4.26
N PHE A 285 27.23 -4.97 -4.16
CA PHE A 285 26.58 -3.87 -4.91
C PHE A 285 26.82 -2.53 -4.21
N THR A 286 26.90 -1.44 -4.98
CA THR A 286 26.83 -0.09 -4.41
C THR A 286 25.41 0.20 -3.93
N LEU A 287 25.24 1.20 -3.04
CA LEU A 287 23.92 1.62 -2.56
C LEU A 287 23.04 2.09 -3.73
N GLU A 288 23.61 2.80 -4.69
CA GLU A 288 22.93 3.22 -5.93
C GLU A 288 22.40 2.02 -6.73
N GLN A 289 23.26 1.01 -6.97
CA GLN A 289 22.86 -0.20 -7.71
C GLN A 289 21.76 -0.98 -6.99
N ALA A 290 21.83 -1.07 -5.66
CA ALA A 290 20.82 -1.72 -4.85
C ALA A 290 19.49 -0.91 -4.82
N GLY A 291 19.55 0.42 -4.79
CA GLY A 291 18.41 1.30 -4.93
C GLY A 291 17.74 1.19 -6.30
N ASN A 292 18.55 1.11 -7.37
CA ASN A 292 18.04 0.86 -8.73
C ASN A 292 17.29 -0.48 -8.82
N ALA A 293 17.73 -1.53 -8.11
CA ALA A 293 17.00 -2.79 -8.04
C ALA A 293 15.62 -2.61 -7.39
N VAL A 294 15.49 -1.79 -6.34
CA VAL A 294 14.21 -1.43 -5.72
C VAL A 294 13.33 -0.64 -6.69
N SER A 295 13.91 0.28 -7.48
CA SER A 295 13.18 1.03 -8.49
C SER A 295 12.60 0.12 -9.59
N VAL A 296 13.40 -0.82 -10.10
CA VAL A 296 12.95 -1.84 -11.06
C VAL A 296 11.85 -2.69 -10.45
N ALA A 297 11.99 -3.10 -9.18
CA ALA A 297 10.97 -3.83 -8.45
C ALA A 297 9.64 -3.07 -8.37
N GLY A 298 9.67 -1.76 -8.11
CA GLY A 298 8.47 -0.91 -8.09
C GLY A 298 7.77 -0.84 -9.45
N ILE A 299 8.53 -0.64 -10.53
CA ILE A 299 7.98 -0.59 -11.91
C ILE A 299 7.34 -1.93 -12.29
N THR A 300 8.04 -3.02 -12.06
CA THR A 300 7.54 -4.37 -12.42
C THR A 300 6.37 -4.79 -11.55
N ALA A 301 6.31 -4.36 -10.27
CA ALA A 301 5.17 -4.55 -9.39
C ALA A 301 3.88 -3.91 -9.95
N MET A 302 3.98 -2.70 -10.52
CA MET A 302 2.84 -2.05 -11.18
C MET A 302 2.34 -2.86 -12.37
N ILE A 303 3.25 -3.33 -13.23
CA ILE A 303 2.94 -4.18 -14.38
C ILE A 303 2.27 -5.48 -13.92
N GLY A 304 2.81 -6.12 -12.89
CA GLY A 304 2.26 -7.35 -12.32
C GLY A 304 0.85 -7.19 -11.78
N SER A 305 0.58 -6.11 -11.06
CA SER A 305 -0.76 -5.79 -10.52
C SER A 305 -1.80 -5.62 -11.62
N VAL A 306 -1.47 -4.87 -12.67
CA VAL A 306 -2.38 -4.65 -13.81
C VAL A 306 -2.58 -5.97 -14.58
N GLY A 307 -1.50 -6.71 -14.85
CA GLY A 307 -1.53 -7.98 -15.53
C GLY A 307 -2.38 -9.04 -14.81
N ALA A 308 -2.39 -9.01 -13.47
CA ALA A 308 -3.18 -9.94 -12.66
C ALA A 308 -4.68 -9.83 -12.93
N GLY A 309 -5.21 -8.63 -13.13
CA GLY A 309 -6.61 -8.43 -13.48
C GLY A 309 -6.99 -9.13 -14.77
N VAL A 310 -6.18 -8.96 -15.81
CA VAL A 310 -6.36 -9.58 -17.13
C VAL A 310 -6.23 -11.11 -17.04
N LEU A 311 -5.19 -11.59 -16.35
CA LEU A 311 -4.94 -13.03 -16.18
C LEU A 311 -6.07 -13.70 -15.37
N THR A 312 -6.53 -13.07 -14.30
CA THR A 312 -7.60 -13.60 -13.46
C THR A 312 -8.93 -13.66 -14.23
N HIS A 313 -9.21 -12.64 -15.04
CA HIS A 313 -10.39 -12.66 -15.92
C HIS A 313 -10.32 -13.80 -16.95
N ARG A 314 -9.16 -13.98 -17.59
CA ARG A 314 -8.98 -14.97 -18.67
C ARG A 314 -8.89 -16.42 -18.16
N TYR A 315 -8.15 -16.67 -17.08
CA TYR A 315 -7.80 -18.02 -16.63
C TYR A 315 -8.47 -18.44 -15.31
N GLY A 316 -9.13 -17.51 -14.63
CA GLY A 316 -9.72 -17.70 -13.30
C GLY A 316 -8.71 -17.59 -12.16
N SER A 317 -9.18 -17.16 -10.99
CA SER A 317 -8.31 -16.86 -9.85
C SER A 317 -7.54 -18.06 -9.31
N ARG A 318 -8.10 -19.29 -9.38
CA ARG A 318 -7.43 -20.50 -8.88
C ARG A 318 -6.16 -20.83 -9.64
N ARG A 319 -6.21 -20.76 -10.99
CA ARG A 319 -5.05 -21.03 -11.83
C ARG A 319 -3.98 -19.94 -11.69
N VAL A 320 -4.43 -18.67 -11.59
CA VAL A 320 -3.50 -17.54 -11.38
C VAL A 320 -2.79 -17.66 -10.05
N MET A 321 -3.47 -17.99 -8.94
CA MET A 321 -2.83 -18.22 -7.64
C MET A 321 -1.81 -19.35 -7.67
N ALA A 322 -2.16 -20.48 -8.30
CA ALA A 322 -1.25 -21.61 -8.44
C ALA A 322 0.01 -21.23 -9.26
N ALA A 323 -0.17 -20.49 -10.36
CA ALA A 323 0.93 -20.01 -11.18
C ALA A 323 1.81 -19.00 -10.41
N VAL A 324 1.20 -18.04 -9.69
CA VAL A 324 1.91 -17.08 -8.84
C VAL A 324 2.76 -17.84 -7.81
N SER A 325 2.20 -18.80 -7.11
CA SER A 325 2.92 -19.59 -6.11
C SER A 325 4.10 -20.36 -6.72
N ALA A 326 3.89 -21.06 -7.82
CA ALA A 326 4.94 -21.84 -8.47
C ALA A 326 6.09 -20.97 -8.98
N VAL A 327 5.76 -19.83 -9.62
CA VAL A 327 6.76 -18.90 -10.14
C VAL A 327 7.49 -18.20 -9.01
N LEU A 328 6.79 -17.77 -7.94
CA LEU A 328 7.45 -17.18 -6.76
C LEU A 328 8.42 -18.16 -6.10
N LEU A 329 8.02 -19.42 -5.94
CA LEU A 329 8.89 -20.45 -5.38
C LEU A 329 10.19 -20.59 -6.20
N VAL A 330 10.07 -20.70 -7.52
CA VAL A 330 11.23 -20.79 -8.42
C VAL A 330 12.11 -19.53 -8.30
N LEU A 331 11.49 -18.35 -8.28
CA LEU A 331 12.22 -17.08 -8.18
C LEU A 331 12.92 -16.91 -6.83
N MET A 332 12.30 -17.33 -5.71
CA MET A 332 12.96 -17.28 -4.40
C MET A 332 14.14 -18.24 -4.31
N ILE A 333 14.02 -19.44 -4.88
CA ILE A 333 15.13 -20.40 -4.96
C ILE A 333 16.24 -19.85 -5.88
N ALA A 334 15.89 -19.31 -7.06
CA ALA A 334 16.85 -18.73 -7.98
C ALA A 334 17.60 -17.55 -7.36
N LEU A 335 16.88 -16.64 -6.66
CA LEU A 335 17.50 -15.52 -5.93
C LEU A 335 18.43 -16.00 -4.81
N ALA A 336 18.03 -17.02 -4.05
CA ALA A 336 18.90 -17.62 -3.03
C ALA A 336 20.25 -18.06 -3.62
N PHE A 337 20.21 -18.85 -4.70
CA PHE A 337 21.43 -19.35 -5.33
C PHE A 337 22.22 -18.27 -6.05
N VAL A 338 21.56 -17.37 -6.77
CA VAL A 338 22.25 -16.31 -7.52
C VAL A 338 22.97 -15.36 -6.56
N VAL A 339 22.27 -14.91 -5.49
CA VAL A 339 22.88 -13.97 -4.52
C VAL A 339 23.97 -14.66 -3.69
N GLU A 340 23.79 -15.92 -3.31
CA GLU A 340 24.80 -16.68 -2.55
C GLU A 340 26.11 -16.88 -3.34
N LEU A 341 26.03 -17.08 -4.66
CA LEU A 341 27.16 -17.34 -5.53
C LEU A 341 27.81 -16.08 -6.11
N LEU A 342 27.34 -14.89 -5.71
CA LEU A 342 27.93 -13.64 -6.20
C LEU A 342 29.36 -13.48 -5.65
N PRO A 343 30.33 -13.09 -6.51
CA PRO A 343 31.65 -12.68 -6.05
C PRO A 343 31.60 -11.32 -5.37
N ALA A 344 32.60 -10.97 -4.57
CA ALA A 344 32.70 -9.68 -3.89
C ALA A 344 32.60 -8.45 -4.82
N SER A 345 32.89 -8.62 -6.12
CA SER A 345 32.72 -7.61 -7.16
C SER A 345 31.96 -8.23 -8.34
N PRO A 346 30.61 -8.21 -8.31
CA PRO A 346 29.80 -8.82 -9.35
C PRO A 346 29.97 -8.15 -10.72
N SER A 347 30.07 -8.97 -11.78
CA SER A 347 30.10 -8.50 -13.17
C SER A 347 28.76 -7.83 -13.55
N LEU A 348 28.76 -7.07 -14.65
CA LEU A 348 27.56 -6.42 -15.15
C LEU A 348 26.42 -7.44 -15.39
N ASP A 349 26.75 -8.58 -16.02
CA ASP A 349 25.77 -9.63 -16.34
C ASP A 349 25.15 -10.22 -15.07
N GLN A 350 25.96 -10.44 -14.03
CA GLN A 350 25.48 -10.93 -12.73
C GLN A 350 24.55 -9.92 -12.05
N ARG A 351 24.90 -8.62 -12.13
CA ARG A 351 24.04 -7.55 -11.60
C ARG A 351 22.72 -7.47 -12.35
N VAL A 352 22.76 -7.47 -13.68
CA VAL A 352 21.54 -7.45 -14.52
C VAL A 352 20.66 -8.66 -14.25
N LEU A 353 21.24 -9.85 -14.12
CA LEU A 353 20.49 -11.07 -13.77
C LEU A 353 19.80 -10.94 -12.42
N THR A 354 20.54 -10.50 -11.38
CA THR A 354 20.01 -10.35 -10.02
C THR A 354 18.85 -9.33 -9.99
N VAL A 355 19.04 -8.16 -10.60
CA VAL A 355 18.03 -7.11 -10.68
C VAL A 355 16.80 -7.59 -11.47
N SER A 356 17.01 -8.34 -12.55
CA SER A 356 15.91 -8.91 -13.34
C SER A 356 15.10 -9.94 -12.55
N LEU A 357 15.74 -10.78 -11.75
CA LEU A 357 15.06 -11.73 -10.86
C LEU A 357 14.26 -11.04 -9.77
N ILE A 358 14.80 -9.97 -9.16
CA ILE A 358 14.08 -9.15 -8.18
C ILE A 358 12.87 -8.49 -8.84
N GLY A 359 13.03 -7.93 -10.03
CA GLY A 359 11.95 -7.35 -10.81
C GLY A 359 10.86 -8.37 -11.15
N ALA A 360 11.25 -9.56 -11.62
CA ALA A 360 10.32 -10.65 -11.90
C ALA A 360 9.54 -11.08 -10.63
N ALA A 361 10.24 -11.25 -9.50
CA ALA A 361 9.61 -11.56 -8.23
C ALA A 361 8.59 -10.50 -7.82
N SER A 362 8.92 -9.21 -8.04
CA SER A 362 8.06 -8.08 -7.72
C SER A 362 6.79 -8.05 -8.57
N ALA A 363 6.89 -8.33 -9.85
CA ALA A 363 5.73 -8.48 -10.71
C ALA A 363 4.81 -9.61 -10.23
N VAL A 364 5.39 -10.75 -9.86
CA VAL A 364 4.62 -11.95 -9.50
C VAL A 364 3.96 -11.81 -8.12
N PHE A 365 4.65 -11.31 -7.08
CA PHE A 365 3.99 -11.12 -5.79
C PHE A 365 2.92 -10.02 -5.85
N SER A 366 3.12 -8.96 -6.63
CA SER A 366 2.11 -7.93 -6.84
C SER A 366 0.89 -8.47 -7.58
N ALA A 367 1.09 -9.37 -8.56
CA ALA A 367 0.00 -10.09 -9.20
C ALA A 367 -0.76 -10.96 -8.19
N GLY A 368 -0.08 -11.62 -7.27
CA GLY A 368 -0.68 -12.38 -6.18
C GLY A 368 -1.55 -11.51 -5.29
N ILE A 369 -1.02 -10.38 -4.82
CA ILE A 369 -1.74 -9.40 -3.98
C ILE A 369 -3.00 -8.89 -4.70
N ALA A 370 -2.88 -8.48 -5.96
CA ALA A 370 -4.01 -8.01 -6.76
C ALA A 370 -5.08 -9.10 -6.93
N THR A 371 -4.67 -10.35 -7.15
CA THR A 371 -5.59 -11.49 -7.27
C THR A 371 -6.38 -11.72 -5.95
N MET A 372 -5.74 -11.49 -4.77
CA MET A 372 -6.44 -11.59 -3.49
C MET A 372 -7.56 -10.57 -3.37
N TYR A 373 -7.34 -9.32 -3.79
CA TYR A 373 -8.40 -8.31 -3.82
C TYR A 373 -9.57 -8.71 -4.70
N VAL A 374 -9.30 -9.31 -5.87
CA VAL A 374 -10.35 -9.79 -6.78
C VAL A 374 -11.14 -10.94 -6.15
N ILE A 375 -10.45 -11.91 -5.50
CA ILE A 375 -11.12 -13.03 -4.81
C ILE A 375 -12.00 -12.51 -3.68
N MET A 376 -11.54 -11.57 -2.88
CA MET A 376 -12.31 -10.99 -1.77
C MET A 376 -13.53 -10.23 -2.28
N ALA A 377 -13.37 -9.42 -3.33
CA ALA A 377 -14.47 -8.67 -3.92
C ALA A 377 -15.58 -9.57 -4.49
N TYR A 378 -15.20 -10.74 -5.02
CA TYR A 378 -16.12 -11.73 -5.59
C TYR A 378 -16.71 -12.66 -4.52
N GLY A 379 -15.88 -13.18 -3.62
CA GLY A 379 -16.22 -14.29 -2.74
C GLY A 379 -17.03 -13.90 -1.50
N TYR A 380 -16.88 -12.66 -0.99
CA TYR A 380 -17.68 -12.22 0.16
C TYR A 380 -19.08 -11.76 -0.24
N PRO A 381 -20.14 -12.16 0.51
CA PRO A 381 -21.47 -11.60 0.38
C PRO A 381 -21.47 -10.07 0.52
N GLN A 382 -22.41 -9.37 -0.12
CA GLN A 382 -22.50 -7.90 -0.06
C GLN A 382 -22.57 -7.37 1.37
N SER A 383 -23.31 -8.07 2.25
CA SER A 383 -23.49 -7.70 3.67
C SER A 383 -22.20 -7.64 4.49
N CYS A 384 -21.14 -8.37 4.11
CA CYS A 384 -19.88 -8.39 4.84
C CYS A 384 -18.63 -8.14 3.95
N ARG A 385 -18.83 -7.73 2.68
CA ARG A 385 -17.72 -7.61 1.71
C ARG A 385 -16.65 -6.63 2.15
N SER A 386 -17.02 -5.45 2.62
CA SER A 386 -16.05 -4.45 3.10
C SER A 386 -15.25 -4.96 4.32
N GLY A 387 -15.94 -5.63 5.25
CA GLY A 387 -15.30 -6.28 6.39
C GLY A 387 -14.37 -7.42 5.98
N GLY A 388 -14.76 -8.23 4.97
CA GLY A 388 -13.93 -9.31 4.43
C GLY A 388 -12.66 -8.79 3.74
N ILE A 389 -12.77 -7.71 2.97
CA ILE A 389 -11.60 -7.03 2.39
C ILE A 389 -10.70 -6.48 3.50
N GLY A 390 -11.29 -5.85 4.53
CA GLY A 390 -10.55 -5.38 5.71
C GLY A 390 -9.81 -6.49 6.45
N PHE A 391 -10.43 -7.67 6.61
CA PHE A 391 -9.80 -8.85 7.18
C PHE A 391 -8.58 -9.30 6.34
N GLY A 392 -8.70 -9.38 5.02
CA GLY A 392 -7.59 -9.72 4.14
C GLY A 392 -6.44 -8.72 4.25
N ILE A 393 -6.73 -7.42 4.25
CA ILE A 393 -5.72 -6.36 4.44
C ILE A 393 -5.02 -6.52 5.79
N PHE A 394 -5.76 -6.80 6.87
CA PHE A 394 -5.17 -7.08 8.19
C PHE A 394 -4.21 -8.25 8.14
N MET A 395 -4.59 -9.36 7.52
CA MET A 395 -3.74 -10.53 7.36
C MET A 395 -2.48 -10.22 6.53
N SER A 396 -2.59 -9.40 5.48
CA SER A 396 -1.41 -8.96 4.72
C SER A 396 -0.43 -8.15 5.59
N ARG A 397 -0.93 -7.35 6.54
CA ARG A 397 -0.07 -6.60 7.48
C ARG A 397 0.67 -7.54 8.43
N VAL A 398 0.04 -8.63 8.87
CA VAL A 398 0.74 -9.65 9.66
C VAL A 398 1.94 -10.21 8.89
N GLY A 399 1.77 -10.58 7.62
CA GLY A 399 2.88 -11.05 6.77
C GLY A 399 3.96 -9.99 6.56
N ALA A 400 3.56 -8.74 6.28
CA ALA A 400 4.48 -7.63 6.08
C ALA A 400 5.31 -7.31 7.34
N ILE A 401 4.68 -7.25 8.51
CA ILE A 401 5.33 -7.04 9.81
C ILE A 401 6.32 -8.17 10.10
N SER A 402 5.90 -9.43 9.89
CA SER A 402 6.76 -10.59 10.10
C SER A 402 8.01 -10.53 9.21
N ALA A 403 7.86 -10.25 7.92
CA ALA A 403 8.99 -10.18 6.99
C ALA A 403 9.92 -9.01 7.30
N SER A 404 9.38 -7.85 7.62
CA SER A 404 10.18 -6.67 7.96
C SER A 404 10.90 -6.84 9.29
N GLY A 405 10.21 -7.40 10.30
CA GLY A 405 10.76 -7.58 11.65
C GLY A 405 11.78 -8.72 11.75
N PHE A 406 11.46 -9.90 11.19
CA PHE A 406 12.32 -11.07 11.31
C PHE A 406 13.30 -11.25 10.16
N GLY A 407 13.14 -10.52 9.03
CA GLY A 407 14.01 -10.68 7.86
C GLY A 407 15.47 -10.42 8.17
N GLY A 408 15.77 -9.40 9.00
CA GLY A 408 17.13 -9.12 9.45
C GLY A 408 17.74 -10.25 10.27
N ALA A 409 16.97 -10.80 11.24
CA ALA A 409 17.41 -11.92 12.04
C ALA A 409 17.69 -13.17 11.20
N LEU A 410 16.92 -13.40 10.12
CA LEU A 410 17.17 -14.50 9.19
C LEU A 410 18.46 -14.29 8.37
N LEU A 411 18.78 -13.06 8.02
CA LEU A 411 20.04 -12.70 7.35
C LEU A 411 21.23 -12.83 8.31
N ASP A 412 21.06 -12.51 9.59
CA ASP A 412 22.09 -12.68 10.62
C ASP A 412 22.32 -14.16 10.96
N LEU A 413 21.22 -14.96 11.03
CA LEU A 413 21.29 -16.40 11.23
C LEU A 413 22.10 -17.12 10.15
N GLY A 414 22.08 -16.57 8.92
CA GLY A 414 22.86 -17.08 7.81
C GLY A 414 24.37 -16.86 7.93
N ALA A 415 24.83 -16.00 8.88
CA ALA A 415 26.26 -15.70 9.08
C ALA A 415 27.01 -15.37 7.79
N GLY A 416 26.37 -14.60 6.91
CA GLY A 416 26.88 -14.22 5.57
C GLY A 416 26.15 -14.91 4.42
N SER A 417 25.40 -16.00 4.68
CA SER A 417 24.56 -16.66 3.68
C SER A 417 23.15 -16.08 3.67
N VAL A 418 22.59 -15.91 2.48
CA VAL A 418 21.19 -15.46 2.29
C VAL A 418 20.19 -16.61 2.26
N ILE A 419 20.66 -17.85 2.31
CA ILE A 419 19.83 -19.06 2.18
C ILE A 419 18.71 -19.13 3.22
N PRO A 420 18.93 -18.90 4.54
CA PRO A 420 17.86 -18.97 5.52
C PRO A 420 16.73 -17.97 5.24
N PHE A 421 17.08 -16.76 4.83
CA PHE A 421 16.13 -15.70 4.46
C PHE A 421 15.26 -16.12 3.28
N PHE A 422 15.86 -16.50 2.16
CA PHE A 422 15.11 -16.92 0.98
C PHE A 422 14.37 -18.24 1.16
N THR A 423 14.84 -19.13 2.02
CA THR A 423 14.12 -20.37 2.36
C THR A 423 12.76 -20.04 3.00
N VAL A 424 12.72 -19.12 3.95
CA VAL A 424 11.46 -18.70 4.57
C VAL A 424 10.53 -18.04 3.54
N LEU A 425 11.06 -17.22 2.63
CA LEU A 425 10.26 -16.63 1.56
C LEU A 425 9.76 -17.69 0.56
N ALA A 426 10.56 -18.70 0.23
CA ALA A 426 10.16 -19.82 -0.62
C ALA A 426 9.07 -20.67 0.04
N LEU A 427 9.18 -20.96 1.32
CA LEU A 427 8.13 -21.63 2.10
C LEU A 427 6.83 -20.80 2.13
N SER A 428 6.95 -19.49 2.24
CA SER A 428 5.79 -18.57 2.15
C SER A 428 5.14 -18.65 0.77
N ALA A 429 5.93 -18.73 -0.30
CA ALA A 429 5.38 -18.93 -1.65
C ALA A 429 4.60 -20.24 -1.78
N LEU A 430 5.03 -21.34 -1.13
CA LEU A 430 4.28 -22.60 -1.09
C LEU A 430 2.94 -22.47 -0.35
N LEU A 431 2.87 -21.65 0.71
CA LEU A 431 1.62 -21.41 1.44
C LEU A 431 0.55 -20.76 0.53
N VAL A 432 0.94 -19.98 -0.47
CA VAL A 432 -0.01 -19.43 -1.45
C VAL A 432 -0.70 -20.55 -2.24
N SER A 433 0.02 -21.61 -2.63
CA SER A 433 -0.57 -22.78 -3.29
C SER A 433 -1.52 -23.52 -2.36
N ALA A 434 -1.10 -23.81 -1.14
CA ALA A 434 -1.95 -24.49 -0.16
C ALA A 434 -3.26 -23.70 0.07
N ALA A 435 -3.14 -22.40 0.19
CA ALA A 435 -4.28 -21.49 0.34
C ALA A 435 -5.22 -21.50 -0.87
N ALA A 436 -4.69 -21.61 -2.09
CA ALA A 436 -5.51 -21.72 -3.31
C ALA A 436 -6.40 -22.97 -3.32
N PHE A 437 -6.01 -24.04 -2.64
CA PHE A 437 -6.86 -25.23 -2.49
C PHE A 437 -7.91 -25.09 -1.37
N ILE A 438 -7.65 -24.26 -0.38
CA ILE A 438 -8.55 -24.02 0.74
C ILE A 438 -9.70 -23.09 0.35
N VAL A 439 -9.42 -22.06 -0.48
CA VAL A 439 -10.45 -21.12 -0.97
C VAL A 439 -11.53 -21.89 -1.73
N ASP A 440 -12.78 -21.69 -1.33
CA ASP A 440 -13.95 -22.35 -1.93
C ASP A 440 -14.66 -21.47 -2.99
N ARG A 441 -14.40 -20.17 -3.00
CA ARG A 441 -15.06 -19.19 -3.89
C ARG A 441 -14.04 -18.50 -4.80
N HIS A 442 -13.66 -19.21 -5.85
CA HIS A 442 -12.79 -18.68 -6.88
C HIS A 442 -13.57 -17.92 -7.96
N VAL A 443 -12.94 -16.88 -8.51
CA VAL A 443 -13.45 -16.22 -9.72
C VAL A 443 -13.28 -17.19 -10.90
N PRO A 444 -14.35 -17.55 -11.61
CA PRO A 444 -14.26 -18.43 -12.77
C PRO A 444 -13.53 -17.71 -13.92
N ALA A 445 -12.94 -18.49 -14.82
CA ALA A 445 -12.43 -17.96 -16.08
C ALA A 445 -13.59 -17.43 -16.95
N ALA A 446 -13.36 -16.36 -17.71
CA ALA A 446 -14.31 -15.91 -18.69
C ALA A 446 -14.55 -17.05 -19.69
N ARG A 447 -15.81 -17.38 -19.94
CA ARG A 447 -16.18 -18.29 -21.03
C ARG A 447 -15.96 -17.52 -22.33
N GLY A 448 -15.01 -17.97 -23.13
CA GLY A 448 -14.74 -17.45 -24.47
C GLY A 448 -15.91 -17.72 -25.41
#